data_ffbfb7c690efdd0f27a2387bb62942f0
#
_entry.id   ffbfb7c690efdd0f27a2387bb62942f0
#
_cell.length_a   1.000
_cell.length_b   1.000
_cell.length_c   1.000
_cell.angle_alpha   90.00
_cell.angle_beta   90.00
_cell.angle_gamma   90.00
#
_symmetry.space_group_name_H-M   'P 1'
#
loop_
_entity.id
_entity.type
_entity.pdbx_description
1 polymer ?
#
loop_
_entity_poly.entity_id
_entity_poly.type
_entity_poly.pdbx_seq_one_letter_code
_entity_poly.pdbx_strand_id
1 'polypeptide(L)'
;MSARPNVIVFFTDQQRWDTSGLHGNPLDLTPNFDRMATRGTHVANSFTCQPVCGPARSCLQTGQYATQTGCWRNGIPLPEDTETLATHFKAAGYDTGYIGKWHLYDSSEAGPVPESHRVDYDYWL
;
A
#
# COMPACT_ATOMS: atom_id res chain seq x y z
N MET A 1 8.84 7.59 28.51
CA MET A 1 7.87 7.41 27.41
C MET A 1 8.59 6.65 26.31
N SER A 2 8.06 5.51 25.89
CA SER A 2 8.62 4.78 24.74
C SER A 2 8.53 5.66 23.52
N ALA A 3 9.64 5.87 22.79
CA ALA A 3 9.62 6.62 21.54
C ALA A 3 8.73 5.87 20.53
N ARG A 4 7.80 6.56 19.90
CA ARG A 4 6.98 5.98 18.83
C ARG A 4 7.89 5.69 17.63
N PRO A 5 7.88 4.48 17.07
CA PRO A 5 8.70 4.18 15.89
C PRO A 5 8.13 4.88 14.65
N ASN A 6 9.00 5.28 13.74
CA ASN A 6 8.57 5.60 12.37
C ASN A 6 8.13 4.32 11.65
N VAL A 7 7.07 4.41 10.86
CA VAL A 7 6.53 3.29 10.11
C VAL A 7 6.62 3.60 8.61
N ILE A 8 7.26 2.72 7.86
CA ILE A 8 7.38 2.84 6.40
C ILE A 8 6.74 1.60 5.78
N VAL A 9 5.74 1.82 4.92
CA VAL A 9 5.14 0.78 4.08
C VAL A 9 5.73 0.92 2.68
N PHE A 10 6.63 0.03 2.30
CA PHE A 10 7.21 -0.02 0.96
C PHE A 10 6.45 -1.06 0.15
N PHE A 11 5.65 -0.60 -0.81
CA PHE A 11 4.77 -1.45 -1.60
C PHE A 11 5.18 -1.42 -3.07
N THR A 12 5.62 -2.56 -3.60
CA THR A 12 5.94 -2.72 -5.02
C THR A 12 4.66 -2.98 -5.83
N ASP A 13 4.59 -2.45 -7.06
CA ASP A 13 3.55 -2.83 -8.01
C ASP A 13 3.95 -4.14 -8.71
N GLN A 14 3.01 -5.00 -8.97
CA GLN A 14 3.10 -6.21 -9.83
C GLN A 14 4.42 -7.01 -9.72
N GLN A 15 5.02 -7.06 -8.55
CA GLN A 15 6.21 -7.85 -8.31
C GLN A 15 5.86 -9.34 -8.15
N ARG A 16 6.49 -10.19 -8.92
CA ARG A 16 6.35 -11.65 -8.77
C ARG A 16 7.14 -12.13 -7.54
N TRP A 17 6.64 -13.14 -6.89
CA TRP A 17 7.25 -13.75 -5.71
C TRP A 17 8.70 -14.23 -5.97
N ASP A 18 8.92 -14.83 -7.14
CA ASP A 18 10.20 -15.41 -7.55
C ASP A 18 11.24 -14.40 -8.09
N THR A 19 10.98 -13.09 -7.96
CA THR A 19 11.96 -12.06 -8.32
C THR A 19 12.99 -11.79 -7.23
N SER A 20 12.75 -12.24 -5.99
CA SER A 20 13.69 -12.03 -4.90
C SER A 20 14.73 -13.15 -4.79
N GLY A 21 15.95 -12.78 -4.42
CA GLY A 21 17.04 -13.74 -4.16
C GLY A 21 16.69 -14.69 -3.01
N LEU A 22 15.94 -14.22 -2.01
CA LEU A 22 15.43 -15.02 -0.90
C LEU A 22 14.57 -16.21 -1.37
N HIS A 23 13.91 -16.08 -2.50
CA HIS A 23 13.09 -17.11 -3.12
C HIS A 23 13.80 -17.87 -4.26
N GLY A 24 15.12 -17.73 -4.33
CA GLY A 24 15.97 -18.50 -5.25
C GLY A 24 16.21 -17.84 -6.62
N ASN A 25 15.89 -16.55 -6.78
CA ASN A 25 16.24 -15.85 -8.01
C ASN A 25 17.78 -15.69 -8.14
N PRO A 26 18.39 -16.20 -9.23
CA PRO A 26 19.85 -16.17 -9.38
C PRO A 26 20.42 -14.80 -9.80
N LEU A 27 19.56 -13.82 -10.14
CA LEU A 27 19.97 -12.54 -10.73
C LEU A 27 20.32 -11.45 -9.72
N ASP A 28 20.24 -11.75 -8.42
CA ASP A 28 20.53 -10.78 -7.32
C ASP A 28 19.80 -9.43 -7.49
N LEU A 29 18.52 -9.48 -7.83
CA LEU A 29 17.71 -8.29 -8.13
C LEU A 29 17.30 -7.52 -6.87
N THR A 30 17.28 -8.18 -5.71
CA THR A 30 16.71 -7.63 -4.47
C THR A 30 17.65 -7.76 -3.26
N PRO A 31 18.95 -7.44 -3.35
CA PRO A 31 19.92 -7.73 -2.30
C PRO A 31 19.62 -7.02 -0.97
N ASN A 32 19.05 -5.83 -1.02
CA ASN A 32 18.66 -5.10 0.18
C ASN A 32 17.42 -5.68 0.85
N PHE A 33 16.42 -6.08 0.07
CA PHE A 33 15.22 -6.77 0.56
C PHE A 33 15.61 -8.11 1.20
N ASP A 34 16.44 -8.89 0.53
CA ASP A 34 16.90 -10.19 1.02
C ASP A 34 17.65 -10.04 2.35
N ARG A 35 18.51 -9.02 2.45
CA ARG A 35 19.18 -8.70 3.72
C ARG A 35 18.22 -8.26 4.82
N MET A 36 17.19 -7.49 4.51
CA MET A 36 16.14 -7.09 5.47
C MET A 36 15.35 -8.30 5.93
N ALA A 37 14.96 -9.18 5.02
CA ALA A 37 14.20 -10.39 5.33
C ALA A 37 14.95 -11.34 6.28
N THR A 38 16.28 -11.40 6.20
CA THR A 38 17.10 -12.19 7.13
C THR A 38 17.27 -11.58 8.53
N ARG A 39 16.95 -10.30 8.69
CA ARG A 39 17.07 -9.55 9.96
C ARG A 39 15.73 -9.26 10.63
N GLY A 40 14.66 -9.39 9.88
CA GLY A 40 13.29 -9.12 10.31
C GLY A 40 12.42 -10.37 10.26
N THR A 41 11.11 -10.15 10.12
CA THR A 41 10.15 -11.24 9.92
C THR A 41 9.87 -11.36 8.42
N HIS A 42 10.08 -12.55 7.87
CA HIS A 42 9.72 -12.89 6.51
C HIS A 42 8.47 -13.77 6.51
N VAL A 43 7.43 -13.32 5.79
CA VAL A 43 6.20 -14.08 5.59
C VAL A 43 6.28 -14.79 4.24
N ALA A 44 6.63 -16.07 4.26
CA ALA A 44 6.87 -16.87 3.05
C ALA A 44 5.60 -17.07 2.19
N ASN A 45 4.45 -17.18 2.85
CA ASN A 45 3.15 -17.37 2.19
C ASN A 45 2.24 -16.22 2.57
N SER A 46 2.07 -15.26 1.67
CA SER A 46 1.18 -14.13 1.81
C SER A 46 0.23 -14.07 0.61
N PHE A 47 -1.03 -13.81 0.87
CA PHE A 47 -2.07 -13.80 -0.14
C PHE A 47 -2.78 -12.45 -0.16
N THR A 48 -2.99 -11.93 -1.35
CA THR A 48 -3.89 -10.80 -1.54
C THR A 48 -5.32 -11.30 -1.78
N CYS A 49 -6.29 -10.57 -1.26
CA CYS A 49 -7.71 -10.92 -1.47
C CYS A 49 -8.14 -10.77 -2.94
N GLN A 50 -7.45 -9.91 -3.71
CA GLN A 50 -7.70 -9.72 -5.13
C GLN A 50 -6.43 -9.21 -5.83
N PRO A 51 -5.85 -9.97 -6.79
CA PRO A 51 -4.56 -9.63 -7.40
C PRO A 51 -4.72 -8.63 -8.56
N VAL A 52 -5.35 -7.49 -8.29
CA VAL A 52 -5.58 -6.37 -9.22
C VAL A 52 -5.23 -5.08 -8.51
N CYS A 53 -4.61 -4.13 -9.19
CA CYS A 53 -4.00 -2.93 -8.61
C CYS A 53 -4.92 -2.14 -7.67
N GLY A 54 -6.06 -1.65 -8.15
CA GLY A 54 -7.01 -0.88 -7.34
C GLY A 54 -7.56 -1.68 -6.15
N PRO A 55 -8.15 -2.86 -6.37
CA PRO A 55 -8.63 -3.70 -5.29
C PRO A 55 -7.58 -4.03 -4.23
N ALA A 56 -6.37 -4.46 -4.62
CA ALA A 56 -5.30 -4.76 -3.67
C ALA A 56 -4.88 -3.52 -2.86
N ARG A 57 -4.85 -2.35 -3.50
CA ARG A 57 -4.53 -1.08 -2.83
C ARG A 57 -5.63 -0.64 -1.87
N SER A 58 -6.91 -0.80 -2.23
CA SER A 58 -8.00 -0.51 -1.31
C SER A 58 -7.95 -1.38 -0.05
N CYS A 59 -7.65 -2.67 -0.24
CA CYS A 59 -7.48 -3.59 0.90
C CYS A 59 -6.28 -3.21 1.77
N LEU A 60 -5.14 -2.83 1.18
CA LEU A 60 -3.96 -2.37 1.91
C LEU A 60 -4.27 -1.11 2.74
N GLN A 61 -4.97 -0.14 2.15
CA GLN A 61 -5.27 1.13 2.81
C GLN A 61 -6.30 0.97 3.93
N THR A 62 -7.28 0.09 3.78
CA THR A 62 -8.45 0.01 4.67
C THR A 62 -8.45 -1.20 5.61
N GLY A 63 -7.65 -2.23 5.32
CA GLY A 63 -7.76 -3.51 6.01
C GLY A 63 -9.05 -4.29 5.69
N GLN A 64 -9.84 -3.85 4.71
CA GLN A 64 -11.11 -4.44 4.34
C GLN A 64 -11.02 -5.14 2.98
N TYR A 65 -11.90 -6.11 2.74
CA TYR A 65 -11.99 -6.74 1.41
C TYR A 65 -12.49 -5.75 0.35
N ALA A 66 -12.01 -5.88 -0.88
CA ALA A 66 -12.39 -5.01 -1.99
C ALA A 66 -13.91 -4.95 -2.25
N THR A 67 -14.63 -6.02 -1.95
CA THR A 67 -16.10 -6.07 -2.01
C THR A 67 -16.78 -5.27 -0.90
N GLN A 68 -16.11 -5.07 0.22
CA GLN A 68 -16.63 -4.24 1.33
C GLN A 68 -16.40 -2.75 1.06
N THR A 69 -15.22 -2.40 0.54
CA THR A 69 -14.89 -1.02 0.16
C THR A 69 -15.59 -0.55 -1.11
N GLY A 70 -16.13 -1.47 -1.91
CA GLY A 70 -16.68 -1.18 -3.22
C GLY A 70 -15.64 -1.13 -4.34
N CYS A 71 -14.34 -1.10 -4.04
CA CYS A 71 -13.24 -1.01 -5.02
C CYS A 71 -12.85 -2.39 -5.58
N TRP A 72 -13.78 -3.14 -6.11
CA TRP A 72 -13.59 -4.53 -6.55
C TRP A 72 -12.95 -4.67 -7.95
N ARG A 73 -12.77 -3.56 -8.67
CA ARG A 73 -12.06 -3.50 -9.96
C ARG A 73 -11.32 -2.15 -10.11
N ASN A 74 -10.38 -2.09 -11.04
CA ASN A 74 -9.75 -0.83 -11.41
C ASN A 74 -10.78 0.19 -11.95
N GLY A 75 -10.56 1.47 -11.71
CA GLY A 75 -11.43 2.57 -12.11
C GLY A 75 -12.61 2.83 -11.19
N ILE A 76 -12.74 2.09 -10.10
CA ILE A 76 -13.68 2.44 -9.03
C ILE A 76 -12.90 3.18 -7.94
N PRO A 77 -13.24 4.46 -7.65
CA PRO A 77 -12.59 5.22 -6.62
C PRO A 77 -12.91 4.69 -5.22
N LEU A 78 -11.98 4.89 -4.29
CA LEU A 78 -12.26 4.70 -2.88
C LEU A 78 -13.19 5.83 -2.41
N PRO A 79 -14.27 5.56 -1.66
CA PRO A 79 -15.11 6.62 -1.10
C PRO A 79 -14.30 7.60 -0.25
N GLU A 80 -14.60 8.91 -0.34
CA GLU A 80 -13.83 9.99 0.31
C GLU A 80 -13.82 9.90 1.84
N ASP A 81 -14.87 9.34 2.43
CA ASP A 81 -15.06 9.17 3.87
C ASP A 81 -14.51 7.85 4.42
N THR A 82 -13.76 7.12 3.60
CA THR A 82 -13.22 5.82 4.00
C THR A 82 -12.07 5.99 4.99
N GLU A 83 -12.17 5.37 6.15
CA GLU A 83 -11.05 5.27 7.10
C GLU A 83 -9.94 4.40 6.52
N THR A 84 -8.71 4.92 6.61
CA THR A 84 -7.51 4.29 6.02
C THR A 84 -6.39 4.18 7.06
N LEU A 85 -5.27 3.58 6.65
CA LEU A 85 -4.04 3.61 7.45
C LEU A 85 -3.68 5.04 7.85
N ALA A 86 -3.80 6.03 6.95
CA ALA A 86 -3.51 7.41 7.25
C ALA A 86 -4.41 7.95 8.36
N THR A 87 -5.72 7.70 8.30
CA THR A 87 -6.69 8.11 9.33
C THR A 87 -6.28 7.59 10.71
N HIS A 88 -5.94 6.30 10.81
CA HIS A 88 -5.57 5.68 12.08
C HIS A 88 -4.22 6.16 12.61
N PHE A 89 -3.21 6.30 11.76
CA PHE A 89 -1.92 6.84 12.17
C PHE A 89 -2.01 8.30 12.60
N LYS A 90 -2.77 9.11 11.87
CA LYS A 90 -3.03 10.52 12.22
C LYS A 90 -3.74 10.64 13.56
N ALA A 91 -4.77 9.84 13.82
CA ALA A 91 -5.45 9.78 15.11
C ALA A 91 -4.51 9.37 16.26
N ALA A 92 -3.47 8.59 15.96
CA ALA A 92 -2.42 8.23 16.91
C ALA A 92 -1.32 9.31 17.04
N GLY A 93 -1.44 10.44 16.34
CA GLY A 93 -0.52 11.58 16.40
C GLY A 93 0.76 11.40 15.58
N TYR A 94 0.68 10.70 14.45
CA TYR A 94 1.73 10.64 13.44
C TYR A 94 1.45 11.65 12.33
N ASP A 95 2.51 12.20 11.75
CA ASP A 95 2.45 12.82 10.42
C ASP A 95 2.40 11.71 9.38
N THR A 96 1.57 11.87 8.35
CA THR A 96 1.32 10.84 7.34
C THR A 96 1.74 11.31 5.97
N GLY A 97 2.40 10.43 5.19
CA GLY A 97 2.84 10.76 3.84
C GLY A 97 2.58 9.62 2.85
N TYR A 98 2.17 9.99 1.64
CA TYR A 98 2.01 9.08 0.53
C TYR A 98 2.88 9.49 -0.65
N ILE A 99 3.59 8.53 -1.24
CA ILE A 99 4.44 8.76 -2.40
C ILE A 99 4.21 7.64 -3.41
N GLY A 100 3.82 7.99 -4.62
CA GLY A 100 3.72 7.05 -5.73
C GLY A 100 2.30 6.75 -6.21
N LYS A 101 2.13 5.59 -6.84
CA LYS A 101 0.86 5.20 -7.49
C LYS A 101 -0.27 5.02 -6.49
N TRP A 102 -1.32 5.82 -6.62
CA TRP A 102 -2.54 5.72 -5.83
C TRP A 102 -3.53 4.68 -6.37
N HIS A 103 -4.05 4.92 -7.56
CA HIS A 103 -4.99 4.05 -8.29
C HIS A 103 -6.32 3.74 -7.55
N LEU A 104 -6.71 4.62 -6.64
CA LEU A 104 -7.98 4.57 -5.90
C LEU A 104 -8.84 5.82 -6.18
N TYR A 105 -8.60 6.45 -7.33
CA TYR A 105 -9.40 7.52 -7.91
C TYR A 105 -9.83 7.12 -9.32
N ASP A 106 -10.86 7.75 -9.85
CA ASP A 106 -11.36 7.45 -11.19
C ASP A 106 -10.27 7.70 -12.24
N SER A 107 -9.86 6.64 -12.93
CA SER A 107 -8.82 6.70 -13.97
C SER A 107 -9.32 7.23 -15.32
N SER A 108 -10.61 7.53 -15.44
CA SER A 108 -11.16 8.17 -16.65
C SER A 108 -10.74 9.63 -16.77
N GLU A 109 -10.33 10.26 -15.66
CA GLU A 109 -9.82 11.62 -15.62
C GLU A 109 -8.30 11.63 -15.57
N ALA A 110 -7.66 12.24 -16.57
CA ALA A 110 -6.22 12.49 -16.55
C ALA A 110 -5.91 13.65 -15.60
N GLY A 111 -5.00 13.46 -14.67
CA GLY A 111 -4.57 14.51 -13.76
C GLY A 111 -4.14 14.01 -12.38
N PRO A 112 -3.75 14.93 -11.50
CA PRO A 112 -3.41 14.59 -10.13
C PRO A 112 -4.68 14.20 -9.34
N VAL A 113 -4.50 13.33 -8.35
CA VAL A 113 -5.57 12.96 -7.42
C VAL A 113 -6.05 14.20 -6.67
N PRO A 114 -7.36 14.54 -6.71
CA PRO A 114 -7.91 15.66 -5.95
C PRO A 114 -7.65 15.51 -4.45
N GLU A 115 -7.58 16.63 -3.75
CA GLU A 115 -7.28 16.63 -2.32
C GLU A 115 -8.32 15.85 -1.50
N SER A 116 -9.60 15.94 -1.86
CA SER A 116 -10.69 15.18 -1.23
C SER A 116 -10.53 13.66 -1.31
N HIS A 117 -9.75 13.16 -2.27
CA HIS A 117 -9.49 11.73 -2.47
C HIS A 117 -8.13 11.25 -1.93
N ARG A 118 -7.40 12.12 -1.21
CA ARG A 118 -6.10 11.77 -0.61
C ARG A 118 -6.20 11.15 0.79
N VAL A 119 -7.40 10.97 1.28
CA VAL A 119 -7.78 10.23 2.50
C VAL A 119 -6.81 10.41 3.68
N ASP A 120 -6.78 11.62 4.26
CA ASP A 120 -6.03 11.99 5.46
C ASP A 120 -4.48 11.99 5.37
N TYR A 121 -3.89 11.82 4.18
CA TYR A 121 -2.45 12.01 4.05
C TYR A 121 -2.06 13.49 4.11
N ASP A 122 -1.16 13.86 5.05
CA ASP A 122 -0.67 15.23 5.24
C ASP A 122 0.32 15.64 4.13
N TYR A 123 1.14 14.70 3.66
CA TYR A 123 2.06 14.87 2.54
C TYR A 123 1.68 13.96 1.38
N TRP A 124 1.71 14.51 0.17
CA TRP A 124 1.31 13.79 -1.04
C TRP A 124 2.22 14.11 -2.23
N LEU A 125 2.77 13.06 -2.87
CA LEU A 125 3.60 13.17 -4.09
C LEU A 125 3.29 12.03 -5.08
#